data_16fe93d8d566af766f777967f9988d5d
#
_entry.id   16fe93d8d566af766f777967f9988d5d
#
_cell.length_a   1.000
_cell.length_b   1.000
_cell.length_c   1.000
_cell.angle_alpha   90.00
_cell.angle_beta   90.00
_cell.angle_gamma   90.00
#
_symmetry.space_group_name_H-M   'P 1'
#
loop_
_entity.id
_entity.type
_entity.pdbx_description
1 polymer ?
#
loop_
_entity_poly.entity_id
_entity_poly.type
_entity_poly.pdbx_seq_one_letter_code
_entity_poly.pdbx_strand_id
1 'polypeptide(L)'
;MVPVVRAVESPEVDANKGAIGEPFGSNASLSLRLPLRGGESLTYGAVTESATGEPSASELNRLLTNPVSSIWSIANQFNNFELNNGHWNNNWNFQPVLPVSLTKDWNLISRPVMPFYNIVPHETAPGQFERAAGLGDLALLELLSPAHSGNWVLGAGPTSIFPTATSGFTGQGKWQLGPSVVVGYLTKQFFIGVFPQQWWSIGGEHGRPDTNQMNLQPIATIFFGEGWSIGYSGNILADWTAPSEDVWTVPIGLGLAKVVKLGRLPVKLQLAVQYMPVHPRISGQEWNVQVSITPVIPKLIKGVLFR
;
A
#
# COMPACT_ATOMS: atom_id res chain seq x y z
N MET A 1 3.30 3.80 -5.43
CA MET A 1 2.61 3.62 -6.69
C MET A 1 3.57 2.96 -7.62
N VAL A 2 3.17 1.82 -8.11
CA VAL A 2 3.90 1.27 -9.24
C VAL A 2 3.43 2.13 -10.42
N PRO A 3 4.33 2.80 -11.14
CA PRO A 3 3.93 3.66 -12.24
C PRO A 3 3.20 2.86 -13.30
N VAL A 4 2.25 3.49 -13.95
CA VAL A 4 1.72 3.01 -15.22
C VAL A 4 2.88 3.04 -16.21
N VAL A 5 3.40 1.87 -16.56
CA VAL A 5 4.41 1.78 -17.60
C VAL A 5 3.69 1.85 -18.94
N ARG A 6 3.66 3.03 -19.51
CA ARG A 6 3.33 3.17 -20.92
C ARG A 6 4.55 2.84 -21.75
N ALA A 7 4.42 1.91 -22.66
CA ALA A 7 5.47 1.69 -23.66
C ALA A 7 5.78 3.01 -24.37
N VAL A 8 7.06 3.28 -24.57
CA VAL A 8 7.49 4.37 -25.43
C VAL A 8 7.12 3.96 -26.86
N GLU A 9 6.11 4.59 -27.42
CA GLU A 9 5.80 4.44 -28.84
C GLU A 9 6.95 5.04 -29.65
N SER A 10 7.55 4.23 -30.49
CA SER A 10 8.20 4.77 -31.70
C SER A 10 7.13 5.47 -32.52
N PRO A 11 7.43 6.60 -33.19
CA PRO A 11 6.42 7.36 -33.91
C PRO A 11 5.98 6.61 -35.15
N GLU A 12 4.98 5.78 -35.01
CA GLU A 12 4.14 5.11 -35.97
C GLU A 12 3.76 3.72 -35.44
N VAL A 13 2.72 3.68 -34.64
CA VAL A 13 1.65 2.69 -34.64
C VAL A 13 0.76 3.00 -33.45
N ASP A 14 -0.43 3.37 -33.70
CA ASP A 14 -1.52 3.58 -32.76
C ASP A 14 -1.88 2.26 -32.07
N ALA A 15 -2.07 2.32 -30.77
CA ALA A 15 -2.48 1.24 -29.88
C ALA A 15 -1.34 0.54 -29.10
N ASN A 16 -1.04 0.98 -27.88
CA ASN A 16 -1.13 0.11 -26.72
C ASN A 16 -0.81 0.82 -25.40
N LYS A 17 -1.75 0.88 -24.50
CA LYS A 17 -1.59 1.47 -23.18
C LYS A 17 -1.30 0.37 -22.17
N GLY A 18 -0.16 0.48 -21.53
CA GLY A 18 0.35 -0.52 -20.62
C GLY A 18 -0.29 -0.56 -19.23
N ALA A 19 0.01 -1.59 -18.51
CA ALA A 19 -0.56 -1.98 -17.23
C ALA A 19 -0.24 -1.01 -16.08
N ILE A 20 -1.20 -0.85 -15.19
CA ILE A 20 -1.09 -0.14 -13.91
C ILE A 20 -0.54 -1.08 -12.85
N GLY A 21 0.50 -0.68 -12.16
CA GLY A 21 1.02 -1.38 -11.00
C GLY A 21 0.70 -0.66 -9.69
N GLU A 22 0.62 -1.39 -8.60
CA GLU A 22 0.23 -0.88 -7.28
C GLU A 22 1.38 -0.34 -6.43
N PRO A 23 1.14 0.68 -5.60
CA PRO A 23 2.18 1.24 -4.73
C PRO A 23 2.10 0.93 -3.25
N PHE A 24 0.94 0.84 -2.65
CA PHE A 24 0.85 0.76 -1.19
C PHE A 24 -0.05 -0.38 -0.73
N GLY A 25 0.54 -1.46 -0.23
CA GLY A 25 -0.18 -2.50 0.47
C GLY A 25 -0.37 -2.13 1.94
N SER A 26 -1.56 -2.08 2.39
CA SER A 26 -1.87 -2.18 3.81
C SER A 26 -3.00 -3.18 4.01
N ASN A 27 -3.00 -3.79 5.12
CA ASN A 27 -3.75 -5.00 5.42
C ASN A 27 -5.09 -4.67 6.05
N ALA A 28 -6.13 -5.27 5.57
CA ALA A 28 -7.45 -5.10 6.12
C ALA A 28 -8.36 -6.33 6.10
N SER A 29 -9.19 -6.54 7.11
CA SER A 29 -10.08 -7.71 7.25
C SER A 29 -11.43 -7.53 7.94
N LEU A 30 -12.38 -8.40 7.71
CA LEU A 30 -13.72 -8.42 8.30
C LEU A 30 -14.15 -9.76 8.94
N SER A 31 -14.73 -9.81 10.14
CA SER A 31 -15.55 -10.90 10.67
C SER A 31 -16.86 -10.43 11.30
N LEU A 32 -17.94 -11.14 11.01
CA LEU A 32 -19.25 -10.94 11.60
C LEU A 32 -19.39 -11.78 12.89
N ARG A 33 -19.78 -11.15 14.01
CA ARG A 33 -20.41 -11.85 15.13
C ARG A 33 -21.68 -11.14 15.56
N LEU A 34 -22.75 -11.89 15.64
CA LEU A 34 -24.03 -11.47 16.24
C LEU A 34 -23.86 -11.30 17.75
N PRO A 35 -24.55 -10.31 18.38
CA PRO A 35 -24.36 -10.05 19.80
C PRO A 35 -25.13 -11.07 20.65
N LEU A 36 -24.46 -11.67 21.62
CA LEU A 36 -25.11 -12.25 22.77
C LEU A 36 -25.01 -11.29 23.97
N ARG A 37 -26.14 -11.14 24.60
CA ARG A 37 -26.58 -10.27 25.68
C ARG A 37 -25.71 -10.42 26.93
N GLY A 38 -25.23 -9.32 27.49
CA GLY A 38 -24.65 -9.25 28.82
C GLY A 38 -23.97 -7.90 29.02
N GLY A 39 -24.62 -7.04 29.80
CA GLY A 39 -24.10 -5.69 30.05
C GLY A 39 -22.91 -5.71 31.01
N GLU A 40 -21.80 -5.15 30.55
CA GLU A 40 -20.75 -4.63 31.40
C GLU A 40 -20.28 -3.29 30.86
N SER A 41 -20.24 -2.31 31.75
CA SER A 41 -19.73 -0.97 31.55
C SER A 41 -18.25 -1.03 31.17
N LEU A 42 -17.92 -0.65 29.93
CA LEU A 42 -16.54 -0.55 29.48
C LEU A 42 -15.90 0.75 30.02
N THR A 43 -15.25 0.64 31.14
CA THR A 43 -14.20 1.56 31.55
C THR A 43 -13.07 1.50 30.53
N TYR A 44 -12.67 2.65 30.00
CA TYR A 44 -11.52 2.85 29.12
C TYR A 44 -10.24 2.40 29.86
N GLY A 45 -9.84 1.18 29.62
CA GLY A 45 -8.76 0.50 30.34
C GLY A 45 -7.57 0.24 29.42
N ALA A 46 -6.45 0.78 29.89
CA ALA A 46 -5.06 0.48 29.58
C ALA A 46 -4.80 -0.72 28.67
N VAL A 47 -3.84 -0.52 27.72
CA VAL A 47 -3.08 -1.57 27.03
C VAL A 47 -2.80 -2.71 27.99
N THR A 48 -3.31 -3.90 27.70
CA THR A 48 -2.87 -5.11 28.41
C THR A 48 -1.43 -5.40 28.01
N GLU A 49 -0.49 -4.81 28.72
CA GLU A 49 0.92 -5.21 28.70
C GLU A 49 0.99 -6.70 29.04
N SER A 50 1.70 -7.47 28.21
CA SER A 50 2.15 -8.79 28.63
C SER A 50 3.05 -8.60 29.86
N ALA A 51 3.18 -9.60 30.72
CA ALA A 51 3.99 -9.54 31.95
C ALA A 51 5.49 -9.16 31.74
N THR A 52 5.90 -8.93 30.48
CA THR A 52 7.25 -8.52 30.05
C THR A 52 7.33 -7.08 29.54
N GLY A 53 6.25 -6.30 29.55
CA GLY A 53 6.21 -4.93 28.98
C GLY A 53 6.25 -4.87 27.44
N GLU A 54 6.27 -6.01 26.75
CA GLU A 54 6.23 -6.08 25.27
C GLU A 54 4.80 -6.18 24.75
N PRO A 55 4.47 -5.50 23.63
CA PRO A 55 3.14 -5.61 23.01
C PRO A 55 2.82 -7.07 22.63
N SER A 56 1.57 -7.49 22.83
CA SER A 56 1.10 -8.81 22.39
C SER A 56 1.07 -8.91 20.86
N ALA A 57 1.03 -10.16 20.33
CA ALA A 57 0.91 -10.37 18.89
C ALA A 57 -0.34 -9.70 18.29
N SER A 58 -1.47 -9.70 19.03
CA SER A 58 -2.70 -9.02 18.62
C SER A 58 -2.55 -7.51 18.60
N GLU A 59 -1.87 -6.93 19.58
CA GLU A 59 -1.58 -5.50 19.61
C GLU A 59 -0.64 -5.09 18.47
N LEU A 60 0.43 -5.87 18.26
CA LEU A 60 1.36 -5.65 17.14
C LEU A 60 0.63 -5.73 15.79
N ASN A 61 -0.31 -6.69 15.61
CA ASN A 61 -1.09 -6.77 14.38
C ASN A 61 -1.93 -5.52 14.16
N ARG A 62 -2.59 -4.99 15.20
CA ARG A 62 -3.34 -3.72 15.13
C ARG A 62 -2.41 -2.56 14.75
N LEU A 63 -1.28 -2.44 15.41
CA LEU A 63 -0.33 -1.36 15.16
C LEU A 63 0.28 -1.44 13.75
N LEU A 64 0.60 -2.63 13.27
CA LEU A 64 1.12 -2.84 11.91
C LEU A 64 0.05 -2.69 10.81
N THR A 65 -1.23 -2.71 11.18
CA THR A 65 -2.34 -2.46 10.24
C THR A 65 -2.67 -0.97 10.17
N ASN A 66 -2.34 -0.19 11.18
CA ASN A 66 -2.59 1.25 11.23
C ASN A 66 -1.57 2.01 10.36
N PRO A 67 -1.99 2.72 9.28
CA PRO A 67 -1.09 3.44 8.38
C PRO A 67 -0.29 4.56 9.05
N VAL A 68 -0.76 5.11 10.17
CA VAL A 68 -0.12 6.18 10.93
C VAL A 68 0.38 5.71 12.29
N SER A 69 0.68 4.42 12.40
CA SER A 69 1.22 3.80 13.61
C SER A 69 2.55 4.41 14.03
N SER A 70 2.82 4.39 15.32
CA SER A 70 4.11 4.80 15.89
C SER A 70 5.20 3.73 15.85
N ILE A 71 4.94 2.59 15.22
CA ILE A 71 5.90 1.47 15.11
C ILE A 71 6.73 1.59 13.84
N TRP A 72 8.05 1.44 13.97
CA TRP A 72 8.96 1.28 12.86
C TRP A 72 8.86 -0.14 12.30
N SER A 73 8.65 -0.25 11.00
CA SER A 73 8.54 -1.54 10.31
C SER A 73 9.04 -1.45 8.88
N ILE A 74 9.36 -2.59 8.27
CA ILE A 74 9.76 -2.69 6.87
C ILE A 74 8.83 -3.69 6.19
N ALA A 75 7.82 -3.20 5.47
CA ALA A 75 6.97 -4.08 4.69
C ALA A 75 7.68 -4.48 3.40
N ASN A 76 7.81 -5.79 3.19
CA ASN A 76 8.25 -6.39 1.94
C ASN A 76 7.04 -7.05 1.30
N GLN A 77 6.56 -6.47 0.21
CA GLN A 77 5.35 -6.92 -0.46
C GLN A 77 5.70 -7.45 -1.85
N PHE A 78 5.42 -8.72 -2.07
CA PHE A 78 5.63 -9.41 -3.34
C PHE A 78 4.28 -9.56 -4.03
N ASN A 79 4.12 -8.91 -5.18
CA ASN A 79 2.93 -8.97 -6.01
C ASN A 79 3.20 -9.81 -7.25
N ASN A 80 2.22 -10.65 -7.58
CA ASN A 80 2.23 -11.48 -8.77
C ASN A 80 0.92 -11.25 -9.51
N PHE A 81 0.95 -10.32 -10.47
CA PHE A 81 -0.21 -9.98 -11.27
C PHE A 81 -0.27 -10.84 -12.52
N GLU A 82 -1.37 -11.54 -12.70
CA GLU A 82 -1.77 -12.06 -13.99
C GLU A 82 -2.50 -10.98 -14.77
N LEU A 83 -2.10 -10.76 -16.00
CA LEU A 83 -2.70 -9.77 -16.89
C LEU A 83 -3.73 -10.47 -17.80
N ASN A 84 -4.73 -9.72 -18.26
CA ASN A 84 -5.81 -10.22 -19.13
C ASN A 84 -5.34 -10.73 -20.50
N ASN A 85 -4.06 -10.56 -20.83
CA ASN A 85 -3.42 -11.14 -22.02
C ASN A 85 -2.63 -12.41 -21.71
N GLY A 86 -2.75 -12.98 -20.49
CA GLY A 86 -2.07 -14.19 -20.05
C GLY A 86 -0.60 -14.02 -19.65
N HIS A 87 -0.06 -12.81 -19.68
CA HIS A 87 1.28 -12.53 -19.20
C HIS A 87 1.28 -12.19 -17.71
N TRP A 88 2.46 -12.27 -17.08
CA TRP A 88 2.65 -11.97 -15.66
C TRP A 88 3.48 -10.71 -15.48
N ASN A 89 3.05 -9.84 -14.56
CA ASN A 89 3.81 -8.71 -14.05
C ASN A 89 4.13 -8.97 -12.57
N ASN A 90 5.41 -8.99 -12.23
CA ASN A 90 5.84 -9.31 -10.87
C ASN A 90 6.72 -8.21 -10.31
N ASN A 91 6.43 -7.80 -9.10
CA ASN A 91 7.26 -6.84 -8.38
C ASN A 91 7.41 -7.16 -6.89
N TRP A 92 8.48 -6.65 -6.32
CA TRP A 92 8.70 -6.52 -4.89
C TRP A 92 8.71 -5.05 -4.51
N ASN A 93 7.78 -4.64 -3.63
CA ASN A 93 7.74 -3.32 -3.05
C ASN A 93 8.43 -3.35 -1.69
N PHE A 94 9.54 -2.63 -1.56
CA PHE A 94 10.21 -2.35 -0.29
C PHE A 94 9.62 -1.08 0.31
N GLN A 95 8.97 -1.20 1.49
CA GLN A 95 8.16 -0.14 2.08
C GLN A 95 8.49 0.05 3.58
N PRO A 96 9.53 0.80 3.93
CA PRO A 96 9.73 1.23 5.31
C PRO A 96 8.61 2.14 5.80
N VAL A 97 8.20 1.97 7.04
CA VAL A 97 7.29 2.87 7.76
C VAL A 97 8.07 3.45 8.94
N LEU A 98 8.35 4.75 8.88
CA LEU A 98 9.29 5.45 9.75
C LEU A 98 8.61 6.60 10.50
N PRO A 99 7.81 6.32 11.54
CA PRO A 99 7.16 7.35 12.33
C PRO A 99 8.16 8.06 13.25
N VAL A 100 8.14 9.39 13.24
CA VAL A 100 8.95 10.25 14.09
C VAL A 100 8.02 11.18 14.86
N SER A 101 8.20 11.30 16.17
CA SER A 101 7.45 12.25 16.99
C SER A 101 8.03 13.65 16.79
N LEU A 102 7.32 14.53 16.09
CA LEU A 102 7.73 15.93 15.90
C LEU A 102 7.60 16.70 17.21
N THR A 103 6.41 16.64 17.81
CA THR A 103 6.08 17.27 19.09
C THR A 103 5.39 16.23 19.98
N LYS A 104 4.91 16.66 21.15
CA LYS A 104 4.08 15.82 22.02
C LYS A 104 2.72 15.46 21.39
N ASP A 105 2.24 16.32 20.48
CA ASP A 105 0.89 16.23 19.89
C ASP A 105 0.88 15.73 18.45
N TRP A 106 2.04 15.73 17.78
CA TRP A 106 2.15 15.42 16.35
C TRP A 106 3.28 14.46 16.00
N ASN A 107 2.97 13.52 15.15
CA ASN A 107 3.91 12.60 14.52
C ASN A 107 4.01 12.88 13.02
N LEU A 108 5.21 12.74 12.46
CA LEU A 108 5.45 12.61 11.04
C LEU A 108 5.68 11.13 10.71
N ILE A 109 4.96 10.63 9.74
CA ILE A 109 5.10 9.25 9.26
C ILE A 109 5.63 9.30 7.84
N SER A 110 6.91 8.95 7.67
CA SER A 110 7.56 8.83 6.36
C SER A 110 7.40 7.41 5.84
N ARG A 111 6.89 7.26 4.62
CA ARG A 111 6.66 5.96 3.96
C ARG A 111 7.19 6.00 2.53
N PRO A 112 8.49 5.76 2.33
CA PRO A 112 9.01 5.49 1.00
C PRO A 112 8.53 4.12 0.50
N VAL A 113 8.21 4.03 -0.79
CA VAL A 113 7.92 2.79 -1.49
C VAL A 113 8.85 2.68 -2.68
N MET A 114 9.69 1.67 -2.66
CA MET A 114 10.65 1.40 -3.71
C MET A 114 10.27 0.09 -4.41
N PRO A 115 9.71 0.16 -5.61
CA PRO A 115 9.34 -1.03 -6.37
C PRO A 115 10.54 -1.60 -7.12
N PHE A 116 10.73 -2.91 -7.01
CA PHE A 116 11.68 -3.70 -7.78
C PHE A 116 10.89 -4.61 -8.70
N TYR A 117 10.94 -4.37 -9.99
CA TYR A 117 10.28 -5.21 -10.98
C TYR A 117 11.17 -6.37 -11.36
N ASN A 118 10.62 -7.57 -11.29
CA ASN A 118 11.26 -8.78 -11.80
C ASN A 118 10.79 -9.10 -13.21
N ILE A 119 9.52 -8.88 -13.49
CA ILE A 119 8.93 -9.12 -14.81
C ILE A 119 7.95 -7.98 -15.09
N VAL A 120 8.19 -7.25 -16.19
CA VAL A 120 7.24 -6.32 -16.81
C VAL A 120 7.13 -6.73 -18.28
N PRO A 121 6.03 -7.35 -18.69
CA PRO A 121 5.84 -7.71 -20.09
C PRO A 121 5.57 -6.43 -20.91
N HIS A 122 6.21 -6.31 -22.05
CA HIS A 122 5.96 -5.26 -23.02
C HIS A 122 5.97 -5.80 -24.43
N GLU A 123 5.12 -5.30 -25.27
CA GLU A 123 4.99 -5.73 -26.66
C GLU A 123 6.06 -5.03 -27.50
N THR A 124 6.83 -5.81 -28.28
CA THR A 124 7.87 -5.31 -29.19
C THR A 124 7.46 -5.40 -30.66
N ALA A 125 6.53 -6.30 -30.98
CA ALA A 125 5.84 -6.43 -32.24
C ALA A 125 4.47 -7.09 -32.00
N PRO A 126 3.50 -6.96 -32.91
CA PRO A 126 2.17 -7.54 -32.73
C PRO A 126 2.20 -9.00 -32.26
N GLY A 127 1.74 -9.26 -31.02
CA GLY A 127 1.75 -10.57 -30.37
C GLY A 127 3.11 -11.07 -29.88
N GLN A 128 4.18 -10.26 -29.97
CA GLN A 128 5.50 -10.60 -29.44
C GLN A 128 5.80 -9.79 -28.19
N PHE A 129 5.98 -10.49 -27.08
CA PHE A 129 6.25 -9.88 -25.78
C PHE A 129 7.67 -10.18 -25.30
N GLU A 130 8.35 -9.14 -24.85
CA GLU A 130 9.60 -9.23 -24.10
C GLU A 130 9.37 -8.89 -22.63
N ARG A 131 10.41 -9.08 -21.80
CA ARG A 131 10.35 -8.83 -20.36
C ARG A 131 11.39 -7.81 -19.97
N ALA A 132 10.95 -6.75 -19.33
CA ALA A 132 11.83 -5.81 -18.64
C ALA A 132 11.90 -6.12 -17.16
N ALA A 133 13.02 -5.73 -16.54
CA ALA A 133 13.23 -5.77 -15.10
C ALA A 133 13.99 -4.51 -14.65
N GLY A 134 13.91 -4.14 -13.40
CA GLY A 134 14.64 -3.01 -12.86
C GLY A 134 13.94 -2.34 -11.68
N LEU A 135 14.54 -1.26 -11.20
CA LEU A 135 13.89 -0.37 -10.24
C LEU A 135 12.74 0.38 -10.92
N GLY A 136 11.69 0.61 -10.18
CA GLY A 136 10.62 1.53 -10.58
C GLY A 136 10.81 2.94 -10.01
N ASP A 137 9.80 3.77 -10.18
CA ASP A 137 9.77 5.10 -9.61
C ASP A 137 9.53 5.04 -8.11
N LEU A 138 10.36 5.74 -7.33
CA LEU A 138 10.24 5.85 -5.89
C LEU A 138 9.01 6.71 -5.55
N ALA A 139 8.06 6.17 -4.80
CA ALA A 139 7.02 6.97 -4.17
C ALA A 139 7.41 7.31 -2.71
N LEU A 140 7.17 8.54 -2.30
CA LEU A 140 7.37 9.01 -0.94
C LEU A 140 6.08 9.63 -0.42
N LEU A 141 5.62 9.11 0.69
CA LEU A 141 4.45 9.60 1.41
C LEU A 141 4.89 10.17 2.76
N GLU A 142 4.49 11.39 3.03
CA GLU A 142 4.73 12.08 4.29
C GLU A 142 3.40 12.45 4.94
N LEU A 143 3.06 11.82 6.07
CA LEU A 143 1.81 12.08 6.77
C LEU A 143 2.06 12.74 8.12
N LEU A 144 1.43 13.88 8.33
CA LEU A 144 1.26 14.47 9.64
C LEU A 144 0.04 13.85 10.32
N SER A 145 0.22 13.31 11.52
CA SER A 145 -0.81 12.61 12.27
C SER A 145 -0.82 13.05 13.74
N PRO A 146 -1.99 13.28 14.35
CA PRO A 146 -2.08 13.52 15.79
C PRO A 146 -1.51 12.36 16.60
N ALA A 147 -0.73 12.67 17.63
CA ALA A 147 -0.18 11.64 18.54
C ALA A 147 -1.25 11.00 19.43
N HIS A 148 -2.34 11.73 19.67
CA HIS A 148 -3.45 11.34 20.54
C HIS A 148 -4.77 11.56 19.83
N SER A 149 -5.33 10.52 19.23
CA SER A 149 -6.61 10.55 18.51
C SER A 149 -7.60 9.48 18.98
N GLY A 150 -7.30 8.80 20.10
CA GLY A 150 -8.12 7.71 20.62
C GLY A 150 -8.22 6.56 19.62
N ASN A 151 -9.43 6.19 19.24
CA ASN A 151 -9.68 5.17 18.22
C ASN A 151 -9.64 5.70 16.79
N TRP A 152 -9.56 7.01 16.59
CA TRP A 152 -9.47 7.58 15.26
C TRP A 152 -8.06 7.43 14.70
N VAL A 153 -7.98 7.07 13.44
CA VAL A 153 -6.75 7.03 12.64
C VAL A 153 -6.84 8.18 11.67
N LEU A 154 -6.04 9.20 11.90
CA LEU A 154 -6.08 10.45 11.14
C LEU A 154 -4.68 10.81 10.67
N GLY A 155 -4.56 11.20 9.42
CA GLY A 155 -3.32 11.72 8.87
C GLY A 155 -3.54 12.41 7.55
N ALA A 156 -2.74 13.43 7.26
CA ALA A 156 -2.75 14.11 5.99
C ALA A 156 -1.36 14.62 5.65
N GLY A 157 -1.06 14.74 4.36
CA GLY A 157 0.19 15.29 3.91
C GLY A 157 0.47 15.10 2.43
N PRO A 158 1.63 15.54 1.95
CA PRO A 158 2.02 15.38 0.57
C PRO A 158 2.40 13.92 0.26
N THR A 159 2.23 13.56 -0.99
CA THR A 159 2.77 12.34 -1.58
C THR A 159 3.43 12.68 -2.90
N SER A 160 4.60 12.10 -3.17
CA SER A 160 5.42 12.41 -4.34
C SER A 160 5.86 11.11 -5.03
N ILE A 161 6.05 11.17 -6.35
CA ILE A 161 6.69 10.11 -7.12
C ILE A 161 7.89 10.71 -7.83
N PHE A 162 9.04 10.04 -7.68
CA PHE A 162 10.33 10.46 -8.24
C PHE A 162 10.67 9.56 -9.42
N PRO A 163 11.09 10.10 -10.58
CA PRO A 163 11.46 9.31 -11.76
C PRO A 163 12.82 8.61 -11.56
N THR A 164 12.85 7.61 -10.70
CA THR A 164 14.05 6.86 -10.33
C THR A 164 14.17 5.51 -11.03
N ALA A 165 13.24 5.19 -11.91
CA ALA A 165 13.21 3.94 -12.64
C ALA A 165 14.48 3.74 -13.49
N THR A 166 14.96 2.50 -13.50
CA THR A 166 16.17 2.13 -14.27
C THR A 166 15.87 1.66 -15.69
N SER A 167 14.59 1.53 -16.03
CA SER A 167 14.09 1.17 -17.36
C SER A 167 12.86 1.99 -17.71
N GLY A 168 12.73 2.32 -18.99
CA GLY A 168 11.54 2.99 -19.50
C GLY A 168 10.24 2.18 -19.35
N PHE A 169 10.34 0.88 -19.11
CA PHE A 169 9.21 0.00 -18.85
C PHE A 169 8.87 -0.19 -17.35
N THR A 170 9.72 0.32 -16.45
CA THR A 170 9.52 0.20 -15.00
C THR A 170 9.17 1.51 -14.32
N GLY A 171 9.10 2.63 -15.09
CA GLY A 171 8.74 3.95 -14.56
C GLY A 171 8.04 4.84 -15.57
N GLN A 172 7.49 5.93 -15.06
CA GLN A 172 6.75 6.91 -15.87
C GLN A 172 7.62 8.08 -16.35
N GLY A 173 8.84 8.25 -15.77
CA GLY A 173 9.75 9.34 -16.12
C GLY A 173 9.26 10.73 -15.71
N LYS A 174 8.26 10.82 -14.82
CA LYS A 174 7.65 12.08 -14.38
C LYS A 174 7.82 12.30 -12.89
N TRP A 175 8.17 13.52 -12.52
CA TRP A 175 8.01 14.02 -11.16
C TRP A 175 6.54 14.23 -10.90
N GLN A 176 6.04 13.69 -9.82
CA GLN A 176 4.61 13.81 -9.48
C GLN A 176 4.48 14.24 -8.03
N LEU A 177 3.46 15.06 -7.78
CA LEU A 177 3.14 15.58 -6.47
C LEU A 177 1.62 15.62 -6.28
N GLY A 178 1.19 15.40 -5.04
CA GLY A 178 -0.22 15.54 -4.70
C GLY A 178 -0.50 15.32 -3.22
N PRO A 179 -1.76 15.42 -2.81
CA PRO A 179 -2.19 15.19 -1.44
C PRO A 179 -2.45 13.72 -1.14
N SER A 180 -2.36 13.40 0.13
CA SER A 180 -2.81 12.15 0.71
C SER A 180 -3.53 12.41 2.03
N VAL A 181 -4.57 11.63 2.30
CA VAL A 181 -5.34 11.70 3.55
C VAL A 181 -5.67 10.29 4.01
N VAL A 182 -5.54 10.03 5.30
CA VAL A 182 -6.07 8.80 5.90
C VAL A 182 -7.08 9.15 6.97
N VAL A 183 -8.24 8.50 6.91
CA VAL A 183 -9.27 8.58 7.94
C VAL A 183 -9.75 7.16 8.23
N GLY A 184 -9.78 6.79 9.51
CA GLY A 184 -10.25 5.47 9.91
C GLY A 184 -10.60 5.40 11.38
N TYR A 185 -11.17 4.28 11.76
CA TYR A 185 -11.56 3.96 13.13
C TYR A 185 -11.05 2.58 13.50
N LEU A 186 -10.13 2.53 14.46
CA LEU A 186 -9.42 1.33 14.89
C LEU A 186 -9.83 0.94 16.31
N THR A 187 -10.31 -0.29 16.47
CA THR A 187 -10.67 -0.88 17.76
C THR A 187 -9.79 -2.09 18.07
N LYS A 188 -10.07 -2.81 19.14
CA LYS A 188 -9.43 -4.11 19.41
C LYS A 188 -9.92 -5.20 18.46
N GLN A 189 -11.11 -5.09 17.90
CA GLN A 189 -11.76 -6.09 17.06
C GLN A 189 -11.67 -5.78 15.57
N PHE A 190 -11.70 -4.52 15.18
CA PHE A 190 -11.71 -4.15 13.77
C PHE A 190 -11.01 -2.82 13.51
N PHE A 191 -10.64 -2.64 12.27
CA PHE A 191 -10.26 -1.36 11.67
C PHE A 191 -11.09 -1.13 10.41
N ILE A 192 -11.69 0.03 10.28
CA ILE A 192 -12.35 0.50 9.06
C ILE A 192 -11.83 1.89 8.72
N GLY A 193 -11.55 2.14 7.46
CA GLY A 193 -11.04 3.43 7.03
C GLY A 193 -10.84 3.53 5.53
N VAL A 194 -10.29 4.67 5.12
CA VAL A 194 -10.01 4.96 3.72
C VAL A 194 -8.73 5.81 3.64
N PHE A 195 -7.95 5.57 2.60
CA PHE A 195 -6.67 6.22 2.39
C PHE A 195 -6.52 6.63 0.92
N PRO A 196 -7.15 7.75 0.48
CA PRO A 196 -6.95 8.32 -0.84
C PRO A 196 -5.60 9.01 -0.98
N GLN A 197 -5.02 8.89 -2.16
CA GLN A 197 -3.79 9.53 -2.60
C GLN A 197 -3.98 9.94 -4.05
N GLN A 198 -3.59 11.16 -4.41
CA GLN A 198 -3.70 11.70 -5.75
C GLN A 198 -2.34 12.24 -6.20
N TRP A 199 -1.99 12.07 -7.47
CA TRP A 199 -0.76 12.61 -8.05
C TRP A 199 -1.01 13.24 -9.40
N TRP A 200 -0.33 14.35 -9.63
CA TRP A 200 -0.22 15.02 -10.91
C TRP A 200 1.24 15.17 -11.30
N SER A 201 1.59 14.97 -12.56
CA SER A 201 2.93 15.30 -13.05
C SER A 201 3.17 16.82 -12.97
N ILE A 202 4.34 17.19 -12.48
CA ILE A 202 4.82 18.57 -12.34
C ILE A 202 6.07 18.86 -13.18
N GLY A 203 6.55 17.87 -13.94
CA GLY A 203 7.73 17.91 -14.81
C GLY A 203 8.28 16.52 -15.05
N GLY A 204 9.42 16.42 -15.72
CA GLY A 204 10.11 15.16 -15.97
C GLY A 204 10.62 15.01 -17.39
N GLU A 205 10.81 13.79 -17.83
CA GLU A 205 11.39 13.43 -19.13
C GLU A 205 10.53 13.95 -20.29
N HIS A 206 11.18 14.61 -21.27
CA HIS A 206 10.53 15.03 -22.50
C HIS A 206 10.13 13.80 -23.33
N GLY A 207 8.95 13.86 -23.94
CA GLY A 207 8.40 12.75 -24.74
C GLY A 207 7.64 11.69 -23.93
N ARG A 208 7.69 11.72 -22.60
CA ARG A 208 6.79 10.94 -21.75
C ARG A 208 5.46 11.67 -21.55
N PRO A 209 4.32 10.98 -21.59
CA PRO A 209 3.02 11.58 -21.34
C PRO A 209 2.92 12.11 -19.91
N ASP A 210 2.13 13.16 -19.71
CA ASP A 210 1.78 13.62 -18.39
C ASP A 210 0.92 12.61 -17.65
N THR A 211 1.02 12.62 -16.32
CA THR A 211 0.30 11.70 -15.45
C THR A 211 -0.71 12.44 -14.58
N ASN A 212 -1.85 11.83 -14.40
CA ASN A 212 -2.87 12.22 -13.43
C ASN A 212 -3.50 10.94 -12.91
N GLN A 213 -3.21 10.56 -11.65
CA GLN A 213 -3.56 9.24 -11.17
C GLN A 213 -3.91 9.24 -9.68
N MET A 214 -4.79 8.33 -9.30
CA MET A 214 -5.27 8.17 -7.93
C MET A 214 -5.04 6.74 -7.44
N ASN A 215 -4.73 6.62 -6.15
CA ASN A 215 -4.86 5.39 -5.39
C ASN A 215 -5.84 5.63 -4.24
N LEU A 216 -6.93 4.92 -4.25
CA LEU A 216 -7.86 4.87 -3.12
C LEU A 216 -7.72 3.50 -2.45
N GLN A 217 -7.25 3.50 -1.20
CA GLN A 217 -7.12 2.29 -0.40
C GLN A 217 -8.24 2.23 0.64
N PRO A 218 -9.31 1.46 0.40
CA PRO A 218 -10.25 1.12 1.45
C PRO A 218 -9.57 0.21 2.47
N ILE A 219 -9.87 0.40 3.74
CA ILE A 219 -9.34 -0.39 4.83
C ILE A 219 -10.52 -0.96 5.62
N ALA A 220 -10.62 -2.27 5.69
CA ALA A 220 -11.64 -2.95 6.48
C ALA A 220 -11.02 -4.18 7.16
N THR A 221 -10.61 -4.13 8.45
CA THR A 221 -9.85 -5.16 9.19
C THR A 221 -10.62 -5.73 10.37
N ILE A 222 -10.61 -7.05 10.57
CA ILE A 222 -10.99 -7.71 11.81
C ILE A 222 -9.84 -8.50 12.39
N PHE A 223 -9.66 -8.35 13.67
CA PHE A 223 -8.66 -9.00 14.46
C PHE A 223 -9.31 -10.10 15.31
N PHE A 224 -8.77 -11.30 15.26
CA PHE A 224 -9.30 -12.44 16.02
C PHE A 224 -8.17 -13.17 16.73
N GLY A 225 -7.85 -12.71 17.91
CA GLY A 225 -6.92 -13.38 18.82
C GLY A 225 -5.54 -13.77 18.26
N GLU A 226 -4.59 -14.00 19.09
CA GLU A 226 -3.25 -14.57 18.78
C GLU A 226 -2.51 -13.94 17.57
N GLY A 227 -2.80 -12.68 17.28
CA GLY A 227 -2.18 -11.95 16.16
C GLY A 227 -2.74 -12.26 14.78
N TRP A 228 -3.86 -12.95 14.67
CA TRP A 228 -4.54 -13.19 13.41
C TRP A 228 -5.44 -12.03 12.99
N SER A 229 -5.57 -11.85 11.68
CA SER A 229 -6.53 -10.95 11.07
C SER A 229 -6.90 -11.40 9.65
N ILE A 230 -8.09 -10.99 9.16
CA ILE A 230 -8.54 -11.27 7.78
C ILE A 230 -9.20 -10.05 7.12
N GLY A 231 -9.16 -9.77 5.79
CA GLY A 231 -9.89 -8.74 5.12
C GLY A 231 -9.58 -8.25 3.76
N TYR A 232 -10.09 -7.08 3.45
CA TYR A 232 -9.87 -6.43 2.18
C TYR A 232 -8.40 -5.99 2.08
N SER A 233 -7.78 -6.25 0.94
CA SER A 233 -6.35 -6.00 0.71
C SER A 233 -6.10 -5.38 -0.67
N GLY A 234 -7.04 -4.61 -1.22
CA GLY A 234 -6.93 -4.03 -2.54
C GLY A 234 -6.75 -2.52 -2.52
N ASN A 235 -6.13 -2.01 -3.57
CA ASN A 235 -6.05 -0.59 -3.89
C ASN A 235 -6.88 -0.33 -5.15
N ILE A 236 -7.83 0.57 -5.09
CA ILE A 236 -8.59 1.05 -6.25
C ILE A 236 -7.72 2.10 -6.93
N LEU A 237 -7.36 1.86 -8.19
CA LEU A 237 -6.51 2.75 -8.95
C LEU A 237 -7.32 3.45 -10.04
N ALA A 238 -6.96 4.71 -10.33
CA ALA A 238 -7.48 5.43 -11.48
C ALA A 238 -6.35 6.17 -12.22
N ASP A 239 -6.31 6.00 -13.53
CA ASP A 239 -5.53 6.84 -14.44
C ASP A 239 -6.49 7.79 -15.18
N TRP A 240 -6.56 9.05 -14.73
CA TRP A 240 -7.45 10.06 -15.29
C TRP A 240 -7.05 10.52 -16.70
N THR A 241 -5.89 10.09 -17.20
CA THR A 241 -5.42 10.38 -18.56
C THR A 241 -5.75 9.26 -19.54
N ALA A 242 -6.24 8.12 -19.05
CA ALA A 242 -6.66 6.99 -19.86
C ALA A 242 -8.03 7.24 -20.53
N PRO A 243 -8.39 6.52 -21.61
CA PRO A 243 -9.76 6.48 -22.11
C PRO A 243 -10.75 6.07 -21.02
N SER A 244 -11.99 6.53 -21.12
CA SER A 244 -13.02 6.37 -20.07
C SER A 244 -13.22 4.93 -19.60
N GLU A 245 -13.08 3.97 -20.51
CA GLU A 245 -13.21 2.53 -20.24
C GLU A 245 -11.98 1.88 -19.61
N ASP A 246 -10.83 2.58 -19.61
CA ASP A 246 -9.54 2.07 -19.11
C ASP A 246 -9.04 2.85 -17.87
N VAL A 247 -9.87 3.75 -17.32
CA VAL A 247 -9.51 4.60 -16.18
C VAL A 247 -9.27 3.79 -14.91
N TRP A 248 -10.09 2.76 -14.67
CA TRP A 248 -10.17 2.13 -13.36
C TRP A 248 -9.53 0.76 -13.30
N THR A 249 -8.85 0.48 -12.19
CA THR A 249 -8.56 -0.88 -11.73
C THR A 249 -9.16 -1.05 -10.33
N VAL A 250 -10.11 -1.97 -10.20
CA VAL A 250 -10.87 -2.17 -8.96
C VAL A 250 -10.70 -3.62 -8.48
N PRO A 251 -9.84 -3.88 -7.49
CA PRO A 251 -9.68 -5.21 -6.92
C PRO A 251 -10.81 -5.55 -5.97
N ILE A 252 -11.24 -6.79 -5.98
CA ILE A 252 -11.99 -7.46 -4.92
C ILE A 252 -11.16 -8.63 -4.43
N GLY A 253 -11.07 -8.82 -3.11
CA GLY A 253 -10.24 -9.88 -2.57
C GLY A 253 -10.11 -9.82 -1.07
N LEU A 254 -9.43 -10.82 -0.51
CA LEU A 254 -9.20 -10.95 0.91
C LEU A 254 -7.74 -11.30 1.20
N GLY A 255 -7.24 -10.80 2.32
CA GLY A 255 -5.95 -11.14 2.86
C GLY A 255 -6.06 -11.73 4.25
N LEU A 256 -5.35 -12.82 4.50
CA LEU A 256 -5.16 -13.41 5.82
C LEU A 256 -3.78 -13.03 6.33
N ALA A 257 -3.71 -12.52 7.56
CA ALA A 257 -2.44 -12.15 8.16
C ALA A 257 -2.28 -12.71 9.58
N LYS A 258 -1.03 -12.92 9.96
CA LYS A 258 -0.65 -13.33 11.31
C LYS A 258 0.65 -12.64 11.73
N VAL A 259 0.69 -12.17 12.97
CA VAL A 259 1.95 -11.78 13.62
C VAL A 259 2.54 -12.98 14.34
N VAL A 260 3.79 -13.28 14.01
CA VAL A 260 4.61 -14.32 14.64
C VAL A 260 5.87 -13.71 15.24
N LYS A 261 6.48 -14.36 16.21
CA LYS A 261 7.80 -13.98 16.72
C LYS A 261 8.85 -14.96 16.20
N LEU A 262 9.80 -14.45 15.41
CA LEU A 262 10.99 -15.18 14.97
C LEU A 262 12.14 -14.85 15.94
N GLY A 263 12.30 -15.66 16.97
CA GLY A 263 13.13 -15.32 18.10
C GLY A 263 12.58 -14.08 18.84
N ARG A 264 13.34 -12.97 18.82
CA ARG A 264 12.92 -11.68 19.40
C ARG A 264 12.27 -10.73 18.39
N LEU A 265 12.29 -11.07 17.11
CA LEU A 265 11.78 -10.22 16.04
C LEU A 265 10.30 -10.51 15.75
N PRO A 266 9.38 -9.58 16.06
CA PRO A 266 8.01 -9.71 15.61
C PRO A 266 7.93 -9.49 14.08
N VAL A 267 7.22 -10.36 13.39
CA VAL A 267 7.02 -10.30 11.93
C VAL A 267 5.55 -10.53 11.63
N LYS A 268 4.94 -9.62 10.87
CA LYS A 268 3.62 -9.84 10.29
C LYS A 268 3.78 -10.51 8.93
N LEU A 269 3.16 -11.66 8.78
CA LEU A 269 3.04 -12.40 7.52
C LEU A 269 1.64 -12.21 6.99
N GLN A 270 1.50 -12.02 5.68
CA GLN A 270 0.20 -11.93 5.02
C GLN A 270 0.24 -12.62 3.67
N LEU A 271 -0.87 -13.29 3.36
CA LEU A 271 -1.20 -13.78 2.03
C LEU A 271 -2.54 -13.17 1.63
N ALA A 272 -2.60 -12.60 0.42
CA ALA A 272 -3.83 -12.06 -0.15
C ALA A 272 -4.03 -12.55 -1.58
N VAL A 273 -5.29 -12.69 -1.96
CA VAL A 273 -5.70 -13.00 -3.33
C VAL A 273 -6.74 -11.96 -3.74
N GLN A 274 -6.53 -11.39 -4.92
CA GLN A 274 -7.35 -10.32 -5.47
C GLN A 274 -7.74 -10.67 -6.90
N TYR A 275 -8.97 -10.35 -7.26
CA TYR A 275 -9.49 -10.37 -8.62
C TYR A 275 -9.90 -8.94 -8.99
N MET A 276 -9.57 -8.49 -10.20
CA MET A 276 -9.90 -7.15 -10.71
C MET A 276 -11.02 -7.25 -11.75
N PRO A 277 -12.31 -7.21 -11.33
CA PRO A 277 -13.44 -7.23 -12.28
C PRO A 277 -13.50 -5.99 -13.16
N VAL A 278 -12.83 -4.92 -12.76
CA VAL A 278 -12.66 -3.71 -13.55
C VAL A 278 -11.17 -3.45 -13.69
N HIS A 279 -10.69 -3.44 -14.91
CA HIS A 279 -9.29 -3.22 -15.28
C HIS A 279 -9.20 -2.67 -16.69
N PRO A 280 -8.08 -2.05 -17.11
CA PRO A 280 -7.83 -1.66 -18.48
C PRO A 280 -7.94 -2.84 -19.45
N ARG A 281 -8.47 -2.60 -20.65
CA ARG A 281 -8.71 -3.64 -21.68
C ARG A 281 -7.42 -4.26 -22.22
N ILE A 282 -6.32 -3.49 -22.20
CA ILE A 282 -5.04 -3.92 -22.74
C ILE A 282 -4.05 -4.07 -21.58
N SER A 283 -3.54 -5.28 -21.41
CA SER A 283 -2.58 -5.62 -20.36
C SER A 283 -3.04 -5.24 -18.94
N GLY A 284 -4.37 -5.18 -18.73
CA GLY A 284 -4.96 -4.92 -17.42
C GLY A 284 -4.68 -6.05 -16.45
N GLN A 285 -4.50 -5.72 -15.19
CA GLN A 285 -4.35 -6.71 -14.12
C GLN A 285 -5.70 -7.42 -13.90
N GLU A 286 -5.71 -8.74 -13.93
CA GLU A 286 -6.91 -9.55 -13.72
C GLU A 286 -6.89 -10.24 -12.37
N TRP A 287 -5.75 -10.83 -12.00
CA TRP A 287 -5.54 -11.46 -10.70
C TRP A 287 -4.25 -10.97 -10.05
N ASN A 288 -4.24 -10.99 -8.71
CA ASN A 288 -3.02 -10.79 -7.94
C ASN A 288 -2.95 -11.80 -6.78
N VAL A 289 -1.80 -12.45 -6.66
CA VAL A 289 -1.42 -13.18 -5.46
C VAL A 289 -0.31 -12.38 -4.77
N GLN A 290 -0.63 -11.85 -3.59
CA GLN A 290 0.27 -11.00 -2.83
C GLN A 290 0.76 -11.73 -1.58
N VAL A 291 2.07 -11.71 -1.37
CA VAL A 291 2.71 -12.14 -0.12
C VAL A 291 3.39 -10.95 0.52
N SER A 292 3.13 -10.71 1.80
CA SER A 292 3.79 -9.63 2.54
C SER A 292 4.49 -10.15 3.79
N ILE A 293 5.72 -9.66 4.02
CA ILE A 293 6.55 -9.97 5.18
C ILE A 293 6.96 -8.64 5.81
N THR A 294 6.47 -8.35 7.01
CA THR A 294 6.66 -7.06 7.66
C THR A 294 7.31 -7.23 9.04
N PRO A 295 8.65 -7.24 9.14
CA PRO A 295 9.35 -7.20 10.41
C PRO A 295 9.18 -5.84 11.10
N VAL A 296 9.03 -5.88 12.43
CA VAL A 296 9.10 -4.71 13.29
C VAL A 296 10.56 -4.44 13.60
N ILE A 297 11.01 -3.21 13.37
CA ILE A 297 12.39 -2.83 13.66
C ILE A 297 12.45 -1.85 14.84
N PRO A 298 13.58 -1.80 15.57
CA PRO A 298 13.76 -0.84 16.66
C PRO A 298 13.70 0.60 16.16
N LYS A 299 13.08 1.49 16.94
CA LYS A 299 13.13 2.93 16.66
C LYS A 299 14.57 3.44 16.76
N LEU A 300 15.08 4.00 15.66
CA LEU A 300 16.39 4.66 15.63
C LEU A 300 16.32 6.09 16.17
N ILE A 301 15.20 6.79 15.88
CA ILE A 301 14.93 8.15 16.39
C ILE A 301 13.98 8.03 17.56
N LYS A 302 14.43 8.43 18.75
CA LYS A 302 13.69 8.36 20.01
C LYS A 302 13.43 9.77 20.55
N GLY A 303 12.31 9.92 21.28
CA GLY A 303 11.89 11.21 21.84
C GLY A 303 11.18 12.09 20.80
N VAL A 304 10.98 13.37 21.18
CA VAL A 304 10.38 14.40 20.32
C VAL A 304 11.47 15.26 19.70
N LEU A 305 11.31 15.66 18.44
CA LEU A 305 12.29 16.49 17.73
C LEU A 305 12.19 17.97 18.14
N PHE A 306 10.97 18.46 18.39
CA PHE A 306 10.71 19.82 18.76
C PHE A 306 9.97 19.90 20.09
N ARG A 307 10.34 20.86 20.94
CA ARG A 307 9.71 21.10 22.25
C ARG A 307 8.59 22.13 22.15
#